data_5bdb519d87612c16d2dafe82d8f94dca
#
_entry.id   5bdb519d87612c16d2dafe82d8f94dca
#
_cell.length_a   1.000
_cell.length_b   1.000
_cell.length_c   1.000
_cell.angle_alpha   90.00
_cell.angle_beta   90.00
_cell.angle_gamma   90.00
#
_symmetry.space_group_name_H-M   'P 1'
#
loop_
_entity.id
_entity.type
_entity.pdbx_description
1 polymer ?
#
loop_
_entity_poly.entity_id
_entity_poly.type
_entity_poly.pdbx_seq_one_letter_code
_entity_poly.pdbx_strand_id
1 'polypeptide(L)'
;MRISQGQLNLLDLCPRQFQHVYLDQLAAPPNPDQQENLDWGSQFHLLMQQRELGLPIAALTPADPALQRCVWEFVEAAPDVFAPNPDQQRQSEHRRSLLFQGYLLTVVYDLLVQQPGKAEILDWKTYSKPKQPQWLAQHWQTRLYPFVLAETSDYGPEQITMTYWFVRATPPGASTPQPQRLAFPYSRAAHEQTRQDLSERLQRLTHWLERYDQGEPFPRQQDLRNDCALCGPGIRCWGDSQPAASPPSRLPDLSAIAEIPLDS
;
A
#
# COMPACT_ATOMS: atom_id res chain seq x y z
N MET A 1 -6.42 18.27 -5.00
CA MET A 1 -6.81 16.91 -4.57
C MET A 1 -5.59 16.19 -4.02
N ARG A 2 -5.76 15.36 -2.95
CA ARG A 2 -4.70 14.51 -2.40
C ARG A 2 -4.78 13.15 -3.05
N ILE A 3 -3.63 12.53 -3.36
CA ILE A 3 -3.54 11.24 -4.05
C ILE A 3 -2.58 10.32 -3.28
N SER A 4 -3.06 9.15 -2.89
CA SER A 4 -2.29 8.05 -2.29
C SER A 4 -2.00 6.93 -3.29
N GLN A 5 -1.17 5.97 -2.88
CA GLN A 5 -0.89 4.76 -3.67
C GLN A 5 -2.15 3.91 -3.93
N GLY A 6 -3.06 3.82 -2.96
CA GLY A 6 -4.30 3.07 -3.10
C GLY A 6 -5.24 3.69 -4.10
N GLN A 7 -5.33 5.02 -4.10
CA GLN A 7 -6.10 5.76 -5.10
C GLN A 7 -5.56 5.55 -6.52
N LEU A 8 -4.22 5.54 -6.71
CA LEU A 8 -3.61 5.23 -8.01
C LEU A 8 -3.86 3.78 -8.43
N ASN A 9 -3.76 2.82 -7.51
CA ASN A 9 -4.07 1.42 -7.81
C ASN A 9 -5.53 1.25 -8.24
N LEU A 10 -6.46 1.91 -7.53
CA LEU A 10 -7.88 1.81 -7.88
C LEU A 10 -8.19 2.52 -9.20
N LEU A 11 -7.53 3.64 -9.48
CA LEU A 11 -7.65 4.36 -10.74
C LEU A 11 -7.19 3.52 -11.94
N ASP A 12 -6.07 2.81 -11.79
CA ASP A 12 -5.55 1.89 -12.80
C ASP A 12 -6.44 0.64 -12.96
N LEU A 13 -7.02 0.15 -11.86
CA LEU A 13 -7.94 -0.98 -11.88
C LEU A 13 -9.25 -0.61 -12.59
N CYS A 14 -9.92 0.44 -12.15
CA CYS A 14 -11.18 0.90 -12.76
C CYS A 14 -11.46 2.37 -12.41
N PRO A 15 -11.36 3.30 -13.39
CA PRO A 15 -11.67 4.71 -13.15
C PRO A 15 -13.09 4.96 -12.63
N ARG A 16 -14.09 4.19 -13.06
CA ARG A 16 -15.46 4.29 -12.56
C ARG A 16 -15.58 3.88 -11.09
N GLN A 17 -14.83 2.84 -10.67
CA GLN A 17 -14.78 2.44 -9.25
C GLN A 17 -14.10 3.52 -8.41
N PHE A 18 -13.02 4.14 -8.91
CA PHE A 18 -12.40 5.30 -8.28
C PHE A 18 -13.41 6.44 -8.08
N GLN A 19 -14.20 6.79 -9.09
CA GLN A 19 -15.27 7.77 -8.96
C GLN A 19 -16.23 7.40 -7.84
N HIS A 20 -16.80 6.18 -7.87
CA HIS A 20 -17.79 5.77 -6.87
C HIS A 20 -17.22 5.78 -5.44
N VAL A 21 -15.97 5.36 -5.26
CA VAL A 21 -15.37 5.31 -3.91
C VAL A 21 -14.98 6.69 -3.40
N TYR A 22 -14.29 7.50 -4.22
CA TYR A 22 -13.65 8.74 -3.75
C TYR A 22 -14.40 10.02 -4.08
N LEU A 23 -15.21 10.06 -5.13
CA LEU A 23 -15.99 11.25 -5.49
C LEU A 23 -17.43 11.12 -5.00
N ASP A 24 -18.07 9.97 -5.27
CA ASP A 24 -19.45 9.72 -4.88
C ASP A 24 -19.60 9.22 -3.44
N GLN A 25 -18.49 8.87 -2.75
CA GLN A 25 -18.44 8.35 -1.37
C GLN A 25 -19.31 7.10 -1.14
N LEU A 26 -19.26 6.18 -2.12
CA LEU A 26 -20.07 4.96 -2.14
C LEU A 26 -19.24 3.70 -1.81
N ALA A 27 -18.18 3.83 -1.00
CA ALA A 27 -17.42 2.69 -0.54
C ALA A 27 -18.31 1.74 0.26
N ALA A 28 -18.26 0.44 -0.07
CA ALA A 28 -18.92 -0.57 0.76
C ALA A 28 -18.03 -0.85 1.99
N PRO A 29 -18.64 -1.01 3.18
CA PRO A 29 -17.87 -1.43 4.35
C PRO A 29 -17.26 -2.82 4.11
N PRO A 30 -16.08 -3.11 4.70
CA PRO A 30 -15.51 -4.44 4.65
C PRO A 30 -16.45 -5.46 5.30
N ASN A 31 -16.40 -6.71 4.85
CA ASN A 31 -17.10 -7.78 5.56
C ASN A 31 -16.40 -8.09 6.90
N PRO A 32 -17.03 -8.83 7.85
CA PRO A 32 -16.47 -9.09 9.17
C PRO A 32 -15.08 -9.72 9.14
N ASP A 33 -14.82 -10.69 8.25
CA ASP A 33 -13.51 -11.36 8.16
C ASP A 33 -12.43 -10.41 7.62
N GLN A 34 -12.80 -9.54 6.68
CA GLN A 34 -11.92 -8.49 6.18
C GLN A 34 -11.61 -7.47 7.27
N GLN A 35 -12.61 -7.06 8.05
CA GLN A 35 -12.45 -6.12 9.16
C GLN A 35 -11.49 -6.69 10.22
N GLU A 36 -11.65 -7.95 10.62
CA GLU A 36 -10.76 -8.61 11.59
C GLU A 36 -9.30 -8.62 11.09
N ASN A 37 -9.07 -8.92 9.80
CA ASN A 37 -7.72 -8.88 9.23
C ASN A 37 -7.14 -7.47 9.20
N LEU A 38 -7.95 -6.44 8.89
CA LEU A 38 -7.52 -5.04 8.92
C LEU A 38 -7.18 -4.58 10.34
N ASP A 39 -8.00 -4.94 11.31
CA ASP A 39 -7.79 -4.60 12.73
C ASP A 39 -6.51 -5.25 13.25
N TRP A 40 -6.30 -6.52 12.93
CA TRP A 40 -5.07 -7.22 13.28
C TRP A 40 -3.83 -6.57 12.64
N GLY A 41 -3.92 -6.22 11.36
CA GLY A 41 -2.87 -5.49 10.64
C GLY A 41 -2.56 -4.16 11.30
N SER A 42 -3.59 -3.36 11.59
CA SER A 42 -3.45 -2.05 12.24
C SER A 42 -2.79 -2.16 13.63
N GLN A 43 -3.16 -3.18 14.41
CA GLN A 43 -2.54 -3.45 15.71
C GLN A 43 -1.05 -3.82 15.56
N PHE A 44 -0.69 -4.62 14.54
CA PHE A 44 0.70 -4.96 14.26
C PHE A 44 1.53 -3.70 13.95
N HIS A 45 1.07 -2.85 13.04
CA HIS A 45 1.73 -1.60 12.70
C HIS A 45 1.90 -0.69 13.92
N LEU A 46 0.85 -0.55 14.73
CA LEU A 46 0.91 0.22 15.97
C LEU A 46 1.97 -0.31 16.94
N LEU A 47 2.08 -1.62 17.12
CA LEU A 47 3.11 -2.23 17.99
C LEU A 47 4.52 -1.98 17.44
N MET A 48 4.70 -2.07 16.13
CA MET A 48 5.99 -1.78 15.52
C MET A 48 6.38 -0.31 15.67
N GLN A 49 5.42 0.62 15.52
CA GLN A 49 5.64 2.05 15.79
C GLN A 49 6.01 2.30 17.26
N GLN A 50 5.27 1.73 18.19
CA GLN A 50 5.54 1.86 19.63
C GLN A 50 6.93 1.33 20.00
N ARG A 51 7.34 0.22 19.38
CA ARG A 51 8.68 -0.32 19.54
C ARG A 51 9.76 0.66 19.06
N GLU A 52 9.59 1.28 17.91
CA GLU A 52 10.54 2.28 17.39
C GLU A 52 10.61 3.52 18.29
N LEU A 53 9.54 3.86 18.98
CA LEU A 53 9.49 4.93 20.00
C LEU A 53 10.10 4.50 21.35
N GLY A 54 10.61 3.29 21.50
CA GLY A 54 11.18 2.76 22.73
C GLY A 54 10.16 2.48 23.84
N LEU A 55 8.88 2.37 23.50
CA LEU A 55 7.82 2.06 24.45
C LEU A 55 7.79 0.55 24.80
N PRO A 56 7.43 0.17 26.04
CA PRO A 56 7.40 -1.22 26.45
C PRO A 56 6.22 -1.98 25.80
N ILE A 57 6.47 -2.67 24.70
CA ILE A 57 5.46 -3.42 23.93
C ILE A 57 4.70 -4.40 24.82
N ALA A 58 5.37 -5.08 25.75
CA ALA A 58 4.74 -6.06 26.65
C ALA A 58 3.60 -5.48 27.48
N ALA A 59 3.65 -4.19 27.80
CA ALA A 59 2.60 -3.50 28.56
C ALA A 59 1.43 -3.02 27.67
N LEU A 60 1.66 -2.91 26.37
CA LEU A 60 0.75 -2.33 25.38
C LEU A 60 0.07 -3.41 24.52
N THR A 61 0.50 -4.65 24.65
CA THR A 61 -0.04 -5.74 23.83
C THR A 61 -1.46 -6.06 24.26
N PRO A 62 -2.42 -6.02 23.34
CA PRO A 62 -3.73 -6.59 23.58
C PRO A 62 -3.61 -8.05 24.02
N ALA A 63 -4.65 -8.60 24.59
CA ALA A 63 -4.68 -10.02 25.03
C ALA A 63 -4.63 -11.04 23.86
N ASP A 64 -3.97 -10.68 22.75
CA ASP A 64 -3.75 -11.56 21.59
C ASP A 64 -2.32 -12.15 21.60
N PRO A 65 -2.16 -13.40 22.07
CA PRO A 65 -0.85 -14.08 22.10
C PRO A 65 -0.28 -14.34 20.69
N ALA A 66 -1.12 -14.40 19.67
CA ALA A 66 -0.66 -14.65 18.31
C ALA A 66 0.01 -13.40 17.73
N LEU A 67 -0.54 -12.23 18.00
CA LEU A 67 0.06 -10.96 17.62
C LEU A 67 1.40 -10.73 18.32
N GLN A 68 1.47 -10.98 19.63
CA GLN A 68 2.72 -10.90 20.40
C GLN A 68 3.81 -11.80 19.80
N ARG A 69 3.48 -13.05 19.56
CA ARG A 69 4.40 -14.02 18.97
C ARG A 69 4.89 -13.55 17.61
N CYS A 70 3.99 -13.08 16.74
CA CYS A 70 4.35 -12.57 15.42
C CYS A 70 5.34 -11.41 15.48
N VAL A 71 5.15 -10.47 16.40
CA VAL A 71 6.10 -9.34 16.60
C VAL A 71 7.46 -9.86 17.07
N TRP A 72 7.50 -10.77 18.03
CA TRP A 72 8.75 -11.34 18.53
C TRP A 72 9.50 -12.12 17.44
N GLU A 73 8.82 -13.04 16.75
CA GLU A 73 9.39 -13.82 15.65
C GLU A 73 9.93 -12.92 14.54
N PHE A 74 9.24 -11.82 14.24
CA PHE A 74 9.70 -10.86 13.24
C PHE A 74 10.95 -10.11 13.69
N VAL A 75 10.99 -9.63 14.92
CA VAL A 75 12.16 -8.93 15.47
C VAL A 75 13.38 -9.83 15.50
N GLU A 76 13.23 -11.09 15.87
CA GLU A 76 14.32 -12.09 15.85
C GLU A 76 14.79 -12.44 14.44
N ALA A 77 13.86 -12.49 13.47
CA ALA A 77 14.17 -12.83 12.08
C ALA A 77 14.84 -11.67 11.31
N ALA A 78 14.75 -10.43 11.80
CA ALA A 78 15.25 -9.23 11.14
C ALA A 78 16.26 -8.44 12.01
N PRO A 79 17.33 -9.07 12.53
CA PRO A 79 18.27 -8.37 13.41
C PRO A 79 18.92 -7.16 12.75
N ASP A 80 19.18 -7.22 11.44
CA ASP A 80 19.77 -6.11 10.68
C ASP A 80 18.87 -4.88 10.64
N VAL A 81 17.54 -5.08 10.72
CA VAL A 81 16.56 -3.99 10.77
C VAL A 81 16.49 -3.38 12.16
N PHE A 82 16.58 -4.20 13.21
CA PHE A 82 16.25 -3.79 14.59
C PHE A 82 17.45 -3.61 15.49
N ALA A 83 18.67 -3.97 15.07
CA ALA A 83 19.87 -3.68 15.82
C ALA A 83 20.08 -2.16 15.97
N PRO A 84 20.42 -1.68 17.18
CA PRO A 84 20.76 -0.28 17.36
C PRO A 84 21.94 0.14 16.48
N ASN A 85 21.79 1.25 15.75
CA ASN A 85 22.88 1.83 14.97
C ASN A 85 22.84 3.36 15.14
N PRO A 86 23.83 3.97 15.83
CA PRO A 86 23.86 5.38 16.09
C PRO A 86 23.99 6.26 14.84
N ASP A 87 24.46 5.69 13.73
CA ASP A 87 24.63 6.40 12.45
C ASP A 87 23.34 6.42 11.61
N GLN A 88 22.27 5.79 12.10
CA GLN A 88 20.99 5.74 11.43
C GLN A 88 19.97 6.67 12.06
N GLN A 89 19.33 7.48 11.23
CA GLN A 89 18.09 8.16 11.58
C GLN A 89 16.90 7.24 11.21
N ARG A 90 16.01 7.02 12.16
CA ARG A 90 14.85 6.12 12.02
C ARG A 90 13.57 6.90 12.28
N GLN A 91 12.57 6.73 11.41
CA GLN A 91 11.29 7.43 11.50
C GLN A 91 10.17 6.44 11.17
N SER A 92 9.38 6.05 12.18
CA SER A 92 8.21 5.18 11.97
C SER A 92 6.97 6.00 11.63
N GLU A 93 6.05 5.42 10.86
CA GLU A 93 4.82 6.07 10.38
C GLU A 93 5.09 7.46 9.79
N HIS A 94 6.21 7.55 9.05
CA HIS A 94 6.71 8.81 8.55
C HIS A 94 5.95 9.25 7.30
N ARG A 95 5.15 10.31 7.44
CA ARG A 95 4.39 10.89 6.33
C ARG A 95 5.25 11.83 5.50
N ARG A 96 5.22 11.66 4.17
CA ARG A 96 5.76 12.61 3.20
C ARG A 96 4.71 13.00 2.16
N SER A 97 4.85 14.22 1.66
CA SER A 97 3.97 14.74 0.62
C SER A 97 4.79 15.51 -0.43
N LEU A 98 4.40 15.35 -1.68
CA LEU A 98 4.99 16.00 -2.83
C LEU A 98 3.88 16.66 -3.67
N LEU A 99 3.99 17.95 -3.93
CA LEU A 99 3.11 18.61 -4.91
C LEU A 99 3.63 18.29 -6.32
N PHE A 100 2.83 17.55 -7.10
CA PHE A 100 3.18 17.11 -8.42
C PHE A 100 1.99 17.32 -9.39
N GLN A 101 2.16 18.14 -10.42
CA GLN A 101 1.13 18.48 -11.42
C GLN A 101 -0.24 18.89 -10.82
N GLY A 102 -0.24 19.70 -9.76
CA GLY A 102 -1.46 20.17 -9.12
C GLY A 102 -2.08 19.21 -8.11
N TYR A 103 -1.51 18.01 -7.94
CA TYR A 103 -1.94 17.00 -6.97
C TYR A 103 -0.95 16.88 -5.81
N LEU A 104 -1.46 16.69 -4.60
CA LEU A 104 -0.64 16.40 -3.43
C LEU A 104 -0.48 14.90 -3.27
N LEU A 105 0.61 14.35 -3.80
CA LEU A 105 0.98 12.95 -3.60
C LEU A 105 1.36 12.75 -2.13
N THR A 106 0.76 11.75 -1.47
CA THR A 106 1.01 11.48 -0.05
C THR A 106 1.34 10.02 0.15
N VAL A 107 2.41 9.77 0.90
CA VAL A 107 2.89 8.43 1.29
C VAL A 107 3.10 8.39 2.80
N VAL A 108 2.96 7.21 3.39
CA VAL A 108 3.31 6.94 4.78
C VAL A 108 4.23 5.73 4.79
N TYR A 109 5.43 5.88 5.32
CA TYR A 109 6.40 4.79 5.45
C TYR A 109 6.23 4.17 6.84
N ASP A 110 6.02 2.86 6.91
CA ASP A 110 5.95 2.16 8.19
C ASP A 110 7.24 2.36 8.98
N LEU A 111 8.39 2.31 8.28
CA LEU A 111 9.67 2.71 8.80
C LEU A 111 10.56 3.26 7.68
N LEU A 112 11.09 4.45 7.87
CA LEU A 112 12.14 5.04 7.06
C LEU A 112 13.46 5.00 7.83
N VAL A 113 14.46 4.32 7.28
CA VAL A 113 15.83 4.25 7.83
C VAL A 113 16.77 5.02 6.91
N GLN A 114 17.43 6.04 7.44
CA GLN A 114 18.31 6.93 6.71
C GLN A 114 19.72 6.91 7.29
N GLN A 115 20.72 6.86 6.42
CA GLN A 115 22.13 6.95 6.76
C GLN A 115 22.87 7.65 5.63
N PRO A 116 24.11 8.12 5.82
CA PRO A 116 24.87 8.77 4.76
C PRO A 116 24.94 7.90 3.49
N GLY A 117 24.42 8.40 2.37
CA GLY A 117 24.45 7.75 1.08
C GLY A 117 23.45 6.60 0.86
N LYS A 118 22.59 6.29 1.85
CA LYS A 118 21.58 5.22 1.70
C LYS A 118 20.32 5.51 2.48
N ALA A 119 19.15 5.28 1.87
CA ALA A 119 17.85 5.28 2.53
C ALA A 119 17.11 3.98 2.23
N GLU A 120 16.45 3.41 3.25
CA GLU A 120 15.63 2.21 3.10
C GLU A 120 14.23 2.51 3.64
N ILE A 121 13.23 2.28 2.79
CA ILE A 121 11.83 2.33 3.13
C ILE A 121 11.40 0.90 3.43
N LEU A 122 10.92 0.66 4.65
CA LEU A 122 10.41 -0.64 5.06
C LEU A 122 8.89 -0.57 5.19
N ASP A 123 8.23 -1.64 4.79
CA ASP A 123 6.79 -1.80 4.82
C ASP A 123 6.41 -3.21 5.29
N TRP A 124 5.53 -3.25 6.28
CA TRP A 124 5.13 -4.48 6.95
C TRP A 124 3.86 -5.06 6.30
N LYS A 125 3.96 -6.27 5.75
CA LYS A 125 2.83 -6.97 5.14
C LYS A 125 2.33 -8.08 6.06
N THR A 126 1.09 -7.93 6.53
CA THR A 126 0.48 -8.82 7.52
C THR A 126 -0.32 -9.97 6.91
N TYR A 127 -0.43 -10.05 5.59
CA TYR A 127 -1.07 -11.17 4.92
C TYR A 127 -0.12 -12.37 4.72
N SER A 128 -0.70 -13.58 4.68
CA SER A 128 0.04 -14.85 4.77
C SER A 128 0.75 -15.31 3.49
N LYS A 129 0.45 -14.70 2.34
CA LYS A 129 1.04 -15.11 1.05
C LYS A 129 1.79 -13.95 0.40
N PRO A 130 3.12 -14.04 0.26
CA PRO A 130 3.87 -13.06 -0.53
C PRO A 130 3.35 -13.06 -1.97
N LYS A 131 3.11 -11.87 -2.49
CA LYS A 131 2.76 -11.71 -3.91
C LYS A 131 3.99 -11.94 -4.77
N GLN A 132 3.79 -12.30 -6.04
CA GLN A 132 4.92 -12.49 -6.97
C GLN A 132 5.75 -11.20 -7.08
N PRO A 133 7.09 -11.27 -7.04
CA PRO A 133 7.95 -10.09 -7.08
C PRO A 133 7.68 -9.19 -8.28
N GLN A 134 7.41 -9.76 -9.45
CA GLN A 134 7.12 -9.01 -10.68
C GLN A 134 5.84 -8.18 -10.55
N TRP A 135 4.82 -8.71 -9.87
CA TRP A 135 3.58 -7.98 -9.62
C TRP A 135 3.81 -6.83 -8.64
N LEU A 136 4.54 -7.09 -7.54
CA LEU A 136 4.87 -6.07 -6.55
C LEU A 136 5.71 -4.94 -7.15
N ALA A 137 6.66 -5.26 -8.05
CA ALA A 137 7.48 -4.27 -8.72
C ALA A 137 6.66 -3.25 -9.53
N GLN A 138 5.50 -3.66 -10.06
CA GLN A 138 4.61 -2.78 -10.83
C GLN A 138 3.61 -2.02 -9.95
N HIS A 139 3.47 -2.41 -8.69
CA HIS A 139 2.49 -1.81 -7.78
C HIS A 139 2.87 -0.36 -7.42
N TRP A 140 1.86 0.51 -7.32
CA TRP A 140 2.13 1.93 -7.04
C TRP A 140 2.87 2.17 -5.72
N GLN A 141 2.68 1.36 -4.71
CA GLN A 141 3.43 1.50 -3.47
C GLN A 141 4.94 1.34 -3.69
N THR A 142 5.36 0.32 -4.45
CA THR A 142 6.78 0.06 -4.76
C THR A 142 7.40 1.19 -5.59
N ARG A 143 6.61 1.88 -6.37
CA ARG A 143 7.03 2.93 -7.30
C ARG A 143 6.92 4.33 -6.71
N LEU A 144 5.78 4.65 -6.10
CA LEU A 144 5.47 5.98 -5.58
C LEU A 144 6.28 6.31 -4.32
N TYR A 145 6.49 5.35 -3.43
CA TYR A 145 7.19 5.58 -2.17
C TYR A 145 8.63 6.04 -2.38
N PRO A 146 9.47 5.32 -3.16
CA PRO A 146 10.80 5.79 -3.48
C PRO A 146 10.82 7.06 -4.33
N PHE A 147 9.82 7.23 -5.23
CA PHE A 147 9.68 8.45 -6.03
C PHE A 147 9.51 9.68 -5.15
N VAL A 148 8.55 9.65 -4.21
CA VAL A 148 8.32 10.78 -3.31
C VAL A 148 9.55 11.03 -2.41
N LEU A 149 10.24 9.98 -1.95
CA LEU A 149 11.45 10.14 -1.16
C LEU A 149 12.55 10.83 -1.96
N ALA A 150 12.82 10.39 -3.19
CA ALA A 150 13.84 11.00 -4.06
C ALA A 150 13.52 12.47 -4.38
N GLU A 151 12.25 12.80 -4.61
CA GLU A 151 11.83 14.17 -4.93
C GLU A 151 11.79 15.13 -3.72
N THR A 152 11.86 14.59 -2.50
CA THR A 152 11.69 15.38 -1.26
C THR A 152 12.86 15.26 -0.29
N SER A 153 13.97 14.68 -0.73
CA SER A 153 15.19 14.53 0.07
C SER A 153 16.44 14.63 -0.80
N ASP A 154 17.61 14.61 -0.19
CA ASP A 154 18.90 14.68 -0.87
C ASP A 154 19.37 13.30 -1.42
N TYR A 155 18.58 12.24 -1.24
CA TYR A 155 18.93 10.91 -1.76
C TYR A 155 18.61 10.80 -3.25
N GLY A 156 19.61 10.45 -4.04
CA GLY A 156 19.40 10.04 -5.44
C GLY A 156 18.68 8.68 -5.53
N PRO A 157 18.02 8.38 -6.66
CA PRO A 157 17.27 7.13 -6.83
C PRO A 157 18.07 5.88 -6.46
N GLU A 158 19.34 5.78 -6.86
CA GLU A 158 20.19 4.62 -6.61
C GLU A 158 20.56 4.41 -5.13
N GLN A 159 20.33 5.41 -4.30
CA GLN A 159 20.57 5.36 -2.86
C GLN A 159 19.33 4.87 -2.07
N ILE A 160 18.21 4.64 -2.76
CA ILE A 160 16.93 4.28 -2.14
C ILE A 160 16.59 2.81 -2.41
N THR A 161 16.11 2.12 -1.38
CA THR A 161 15.58 0.76 -1.50
C THR A 161 14.19 0.71 -0.85
N MET A 162 13.21 0.12 -1.55
CA MET A 162 11.91 -0.26 -0.98
C MET A 162 11.96 -1.72 -0.56
N THR A 163 11.66 -2.01 0.70
CA THR A 163 11.72 -3.36 1.28
C THR A 163 10.39 -3.73 1.90
N TYR A 164 9.82 -4.84 1.44
CA TYR A 164 8.65 -5.46 2.06
C TYR A 164 9.09 -6.57 3.02
N TRP A 165 8.45 -6.62 4.17
CA TRP A 165 8.54 -7.72 5.11
C TRP A 165 7.17 -8.38 5.28
N PHE A 166 7.04 -9.61 4.83
CA PHE A 166 5.85 -10.45 4.96
C PHE A 166 5.94 -11.20 6.28
N VAL A 167 5.38 -10.61 7.33
CA VAL A 167 5.58 -11.09 8.71
C VAL A 167 4.84 -12.39 9.04
N ARG A 168 3.80 -12.73 8.27
CA ARG A 168 3.01 -13.97 8.41
C ARG A 168 3.21 -14.96 7.26
N ALA A 169 4.23 -14.77 6.44
CA ALA A 169 4.46 -15.66 5.31
C ALA A 169 4.81 -17.08 5.78
N THR A 170 4.22 -18.08 5.12
CA THR A 170 4.57 -19.49 5.33
C THR A 170 5.27 -20.00 4.09
N PRO A 171 6.61 -20.20 4.12
CA PRO A 171 7.34 -20.75 2.99
C PRO A 171 6.83 -22.13 2.57
N PRO A 172 6.97 -22.51 1.32
CA PRO A 172 6.65 -23.86 0.88
C PRO A 172 7.39 -24.92 1.71
N GLY A 173 6.65 -25.85 2.29
CA GLY A 173 7.20 -26.92 3.14
C GLY A 173 7.42 -26.56 4.61
N ALA A 174 7.20 -25.31 5.01
CA ALA A 174 7.23 -24.93 6.42
C ALA A 174 5.86 -25.15 7.07
N SER A 175 5.87 -25.59 8.34
CA SER A 175 4.66 -25.77 9.17
C SER A 175 4.30 -24.52 9.98
N THR A 176 5.21 -23.56 10.09
CA THR A 176 5.05 -22.32 10.85
C THR A 176 5.35 -21.11 9.96
N PRO A 177 4.70 -19.94 10.21
CA PRO A 177 5.05 -18.70 9.55
C PRO A 177 6.53 -18.36 9.81
N GLN A 178 7.19 -17.81 8.78
CA GLN A 178 8.54 -17.27 8.87
C GLN A 178 8.57 -15.94 8.13
N PRO A 179 9.00 -14.85 8.75
CA PRO A 179 9.09 -13.56 8.08
C PRO A 179 9.96 -13.63 6.83
N GLN A 180 9.46 -13.08 5.73
CA GLN A 180 10.15 -13.06 4.44
C GLN A 180 10.42 -11.64 4.00
N ARG A 181 11.64 -11.39 3.56
CA ARG A 181 12.07 -10.09 3.02
C ARG A 181 12.05 -10.10 1.50
N LEU A 182 11.57 -9.00 0.92
CA LEU A 182 11.67 -8.75 -0.51
C LEU A 182 12.07 -7.29 -0.74
N ALA A 183 13.27 -7.08 -1.28
CA ALA A 183 13.83 -5.75 -1.51
C ALA A 183 13.78 -5.38 -2.99
N PHE A 184 13.44 -4.12 -3.26
CA PHE A 184 13.41 -3.49 -4.58
C PHE A 184 14.37 -2.30 -4.56
N PRO A 185 15.63 -2.47 -5.03
CA PRO A 185 16.52 -1.34 -5.27
C PRO A 185 15.89 -0.38 -6.27
N TYR A 186 15.90 0.90 -5.94
CA TYR A 186 15.38 1.91 -6.85
C TYR A 186 16.48 2.37 -7.81
N SER A 187 16.08 2.89 -8.97
CA SER A 187 17.04 3.35 -9.98
C SER A 187 16.54 4.60 -10.68
N ARG A 188 17.44 5.34 -11.33
CA ARG A 188 17.08 6.48 -12.15
C ARG A 188 16.10 6.11 -13.27
N ALA A 189 16.30 4.96 -13.91
CA ALA A 189 15.39 4.48 -14.94
C ALA A 189 13.98 4.23 -14.39
N ALA A 190 13.87 3.59 -13.22
CA ALA A 190 12.58 3.38 -12.54
C ALA A 190 11.95 4.70 -12.08
N HIS A 191 12.78 5.68 -11.67
CA HIS A 191 12.34 7.02 -11.29
C HIS A 191 11.71 7.77 -12.46
N GLU A 192 12.39 7.84 -13.59
CA GLU A 192 11.87 8.51 -14.79
C GLU A 192 10.63 7.80 -15.36
N GLN A 193 10.60 6.47 -15.35
CA GLN A 193 9.40 5.73 -15.75
C GLN A 193 8.23 6.02 -14.81
N THR A 194 8.46 6.10 -13.50
CA THR A 194 7.43 6.44 -12.53
C THR A 194 6.92 7.86 -12.73
N ARG A 195 7.82 8.81 -12.99
CA ARG A 195 7.47 10.20 -13.32
C ARG A 195 6.56 10.30 -14.54
N GLN A 196 6.94 9.60 -15.62
CA GLN A 196 6.15 9.59 -16.85
C GLN A 196 4.77 8.98 -16.61
N ASP A 197 4.72 7.81 -16.00
CA ASP A 197 3.47 7.09 -15.75
C ASP A 197 2.53 7.88 -14.82
N LEU A 198 3.06 8.54 -13.77
CA LEU A 198 2.29 9.45 -12.92
C LEU A 198 1.72 10.61 -13.73
N SER A 199 2.56 11.24 -14.57
CA SER A 199 2.15 12.38 -15.39
C SER A 199 0.97 12.00 -16.28
N GLU A 200 1.05 10.88 -16.98
CA GLU A 200 -0.02 10.39 -17.85
C GLU A 200 -1.32 10.10 -17.08
N ARG A 201 -1.21 9.52 -15.89
CA ARG A 201 -2.39 9.17 -15.07
C ARG A 201 -3.05 10.41 -14.49
N LEU A 202 -2.28 11.34 -13.98
CA LEU A 202 -2.81 12.57 -13.41
C LEU A 202 -3.42 13.48 -14.48
N GLN A 203 -2.86 13.53 -15.69
CA GLN A 203 -3.48 14.24 -16.82
C GLN A 203 -4.83 13.61 -17.19
N ARG A 204 -4.91 12.28 -17.27
CA ARG A 204 -6.19 11.60 -17.52
C ARG A 204 -7.18 11.84 -16.39
N LEU A 205 -6.74 11.79 -15.13
CA LEU A 205 -7.59 12.07 -13.98
C LEU A 205 -8.14 13.51 -14.06
N THR A 206 -7.30 14.50 -14.37
CA THR A 206 -7.74 15.89 -14.54
C THR A 206 -8.83 15.98 -15.60
N HIS A 207 -8.60 15.39 -16.78
CA HIS A 207 -9.59 15.37 -17.85
C HIS A 207 -10.91 14.71 -17.43
N TRP A 208 -10.86 13.61 -16.70
CA TRP A 208 -12.08 12.95 -16.20
C TRP A 208 -12.80 13.76 -15.12
N LEU A 209 -12.07 14.48 -14.26
CA LEU A 209 -12.67 15.37 -13.27
C LEU A 209 -13.40 16.54 -13.93
N GLU A 210 -12.79 17.17 -14.95
CA GLU A 210 -13.44 18.25 -15.72
C GLU A 210 -14.74 17.79 -16.38
N ARG A 211 -14.79 16.59 -16.91
CA ARG A 211 -15.99 16.00 -17.50
C ARG A 211 -17.02 15.59 -16.45
N TYR A 212 -16.55 15.10 -15.32
CA TYR A 212 -17.42 14.75 -14.19
C TYR A 212 -18.17 15.99 -13.64
N ASP A 213 -17.51 17.12 -13.55
CA ASP A 213 -18.12 18.41 -13.18
C ASP A 213 -19.19 18.86 -14.19
N GLN A 214 -19.13 18.37 -15.43
CA GLN A 214 -20.15 18.58 -16.47
C GLN A 214 -21.24 17.49 -16.48
N GLY A 215 -21.23 16.57 -15.52
CA GLY A 215 -22.20 15.48 -15.38
C GLY A 215 -21.85 14.21 -16.14
N GLU A 216 -20.64 14.12 -16.73
CA GLU A 216 -20.20 12.93 -17.42
C GLU A 216 -19.45 12.00 -16.47
N PRO A 217 -19.89 10.76 -16.31
CA PRO A 217 -19.22 9.84 -15.40
C PRO A 217 -17.90 9.30 -15.96
N PHE A 218 -16.95 8.94 -15.10
CA PHE A 218 -15.68 8.33 -15.46
C PHE A 218 -15.85 7.08 -16.33
N PRO A 219 -14.88 6.72 -17.19
CA PRO A 219 -14.99 5.55 -18.04
C PRO A 219 -15.04 4.25 -17.24
N ARG A 220 -15.76 3.27 -17.78
CA ARG A 220 -15.77 1.90 -17.25
C ARG A 220 -14.62 1.10 -17.86
N GLN A 221 -14.03 0.21 -17.07
CA GLN A 221 -13.11 -0.79 -17.63
C GLN A 221 -13.94 -1.90 -18.30
N GLN A 222 -13.71 -2.15 -19.59
CA GLN A 222 -14.54 -3.08 -20.36
C GLN A 222 -14.14 -4.55 -20.18
N ASP A 223 -12.87 -4.82 -19.84
CA ASP A 223 -12.30 -6.17 -19.83
C ASP A 223 -12.39 -6.90 -18.48
N LEU A 224 -12.88 -6.24 -17.41
CA LEU A 224 -12.93 -6.78 -16.05
C LEU A 224 -14.33 -7.33 -15.67
N ARG A 225 -14.98 -8.10 -16.53
CA ARG A 225 -16.32 -8.66 -16.24
C ARG A 225 -16.36 -9.50 -14.95
N ASN A 226 -15.28 -10.25 -14.66
CA ASN A 226 -15.20 -11.04 -13.43
C ASN A 226 -14.97 -10.17 -12.18
N ASP A 227 -14.18 -9.10 -12.30
CA ASP A 227 -13.92 -8.18 -11.20
C ASP A 227 -15.14 -7.28 -10.92
N CYS A 228 -15.95 -6.97 -11.94
CA CYS A 228 -17.19 -6.21 -11.80
C CYS A 228 -18.26 -6.97 -10.99
N ALA A 229 -18.30 -8.30 -11.05
CA ALA A 229 -19.26 -9.10 -10.30
C ALA A 229 -19.07 -9.00 -8.78
N LEU A 230 -17.85 -8.70 -8.35
CA LEU A 230 -17.46 -8.59 -6.94
C LEU A 230 -17.21 -7.13 -6.51
N CYS A 231 -17.40 -6.19 -7.46
CA CYS A 231 -17.28 -4.76 -7.19
C CYS A 231 -18.50 -4.28 -6.37
N GLY A 232 -18.29 -3.76 -5.16
CA GLY A 232 -19.38 -3.23 -4.32
C GLY A 232 -20.29 -2.26 -5.06
N PRO A 233 -19.78 -1.28 -5.83
CA PRO A 233 -20.58 -0.40 -6.68
C PRO A 233 -21.05 -1.01 -8.01
N GLY A 234 -20.77 -2.28 -8.29
CA GLY A 234 -21.03 -2.92 -9.59
C GLY A 234 -22.48 -2.78 -10.10
N ILE A 235 -23.45 -2.91 -9.21
CA ILE A 235 -24.88 -2.72 -9.53
C ILE A 235 -25.15 -1.34 -10.14
N ARG A 236 -24.46 -0.28 -9.66
CA ARG A 236 -24.63 1.09 -10.18
C ARG A 236 -24.03 1.27 -11.57
N CYS A 237 -23.02 0.45 -11.91
CA CYS A 237 -22.41 0.48 -13.25
C CYS A 237 -23.26 -0.23 -14.30
N TRP A 238 -23.94 -1.30 -13.93
CA TRP A 238 -24.57 -2.23 -14.86
C TRP A 238 -26.09 -2.36 -14.67
N GLY A 239 -26.65 -1.85 -13.56
CA GLY A 239 -28.06 -2.06 -13.20
C GLY A 239 -28.35 -3.55 -13.08
N ASP A 240 -29.54 -3.97 -13.51
CA ASP A 240 -29.96 -5.38 -13.52
C ASP A 240 -29.20 -6.26 -14.51
N SER A 241 -28.36 -5.67 -15.36
CA SER A 241 -27.50 -6.35 -16.33
C SER A 241 -26.11 -6.70 -15.78
N GLN A 242 -25.92 -6.66 -14.44
CA GLN A 242 -24.63 -7.01 -13.83
C GLN A 242 -24.22 -8.43 -14.29
N PRO A 243 -22.97 -8.60 -14.74
CA PRO A 243 -22.46 -9.91 -15.12
C PRO A 243 -22.59 -10.90 -13.97
N ALA A 244 -23.14 -12.08 -14.21
CA ALA A 244 -23.17 -13.13 -13.21
C ALA A 244 -21.75 -13.43 -12.72
N ALA A 245 -21.60 -13.53 -11.40
CA ALA A 245 -20.33 -13.91 -10.80
C ALA A 245 -19.92 -15.30 -11.31
N SER A 246 -18.91 -15.36 -12.16
CA SER A 246 -18.19 -16.61 -12.36
C SER A 246 -17.40 -16.91 -11.08
N PRO A 247 -17.21 -18.19 -10.69
CA PRO A 247 -16.44 -18.50 -9.48
C PRO A 247 -15.06 -17.83 -9.56
N PRO A 248 -14.58 -17.25 -8.47
CA PRO A 248 -13.50 -16.30 -8.48
C PRO A 248 -12.19 -16.91 -8.97
N SER A 249 -11.80 -16.58 -10.19
CA SER A 249 -10.41 -16.66 -10.57
C SER A 249 -9.72 -15.40 -10.05
N ARG A 250 -9.29 -15.44 -8.77
CA ARG A 250 -8.44 -14.44 -8.09
C ARG A 250 -8.89 -12.98 -8.23
N LEU A 251 -9.65 -12.55 -7.26
CA LEU A 251 -9.76 -11.11 -6.94
C LEU A 251 -8.37 -10.54 -6.68
N PRO A 252 -8.07 -9.32 -7.15
CA PRO A 252 -7.05 -8.54 -6.50
C PRO A 252 -7.47 -8.40 -5.04
N ASP A 253 -6.62 -8.83 -4.14
CA ASP A 253 -6.84 -8.72 -2.72
C ASP A 253 -6.78 -7.23 -2.34
N LEU A 254 -7.95 -6.59 -2.35
CA LEU A 254 -8.09 -5.17 -1.95
C LEU A 254 -7.77 -4.98 -0.46
N SER A 255 -7.81 -6.05 0.34
CA SER A 255 -7.40 -6.01 1.75
C SER A 255 -5.89 -5.81 1.92
N ALA A 256 -5.11 -5.99 0.85
CA ALA A 256 -3.68 -5.68 0.83
C ALA A 256 -3.38 -4.19 0.55
N ILE A 257 -4.40 -3.37 0.32
CA ILE A 257 -4.28 -1.93 0.26
C ILE A 257 -4.65 -1.41 1.66
N ALA A 258 -3.74 -1.58 2.62
CA ALA A 258 -3.86 -0.91 3.90
C ALA A 258 -3.69 0.60 3.66
N GLU A 259 -4.79 1.28 3.40
CA GLU A 259 -4.84 2.74 3.54
C GLU A 259 -5.09 3.06 5.00
N ILE A 260 -4.14 3.76 5.59
CA ILE A 260 -4.42 4.51 6.81
C ILE A 260 -5.43 5.58 6.42
N PRO A 261 -6.63 5.64 7.05
CA PRO A 261 -7.58 6.71 6.78
C PRO A 261 -6.86 8.05 6.95
N LEU A 262 -6.86 8.85 5.91
CA LEU A 262 -6.40 10.24 6.02
C LEU A 262 -7.52 11.00 6.72
N ASP A 263 -7.53 10.94 8.04
CA ASP A 263 -8.42 11.76 8.84
C ASP A 263 -8.24 13.22 8.45
N SER A 264 -9.36 13.86 8.25
CA SER A 264 -9.59 15.25 7.84
C SER A 264 -8.91 16.29 8.70
#